data_acf976c2a0cf87a7acc3f6ab0b878911
#
_entry.id   acf976c2a0cf87a7acc3f6ab0b878911
#
_cell.length_a   1.000
_cell.length_b   1.000
_cell.length_c   1.000
_cell.angle_alpha   90.00
_cell.angle_beta   90.00
_cell.angle_gamma   90.00
#
_symmetry.space_group_name_H-M   'P 1'
#
loop_
_entity.id
_entity.type
_entity.pdbx_description
1 polymer ?
#
loop_
_entity_poly.entity_id
_entity_poly.type
_entity_poly.pdbx_seq_one_letter_code
_entity_poly.pdbx_strand_id
1 'polypeptide(L)'
;MGLPGLCYLGGFKETFWTAIGLIVGTYLAWLFIAKPLRKCSVVYKDSITIPEFLTNRFNDKTHILSIVSVFFIVVFFTIYTASGFVACAKLFRSVFGLNWNAGLLIGFVIILSYTILGGYRAVCTTDFIQGSLIFIAFIVS
;
A
#
# COMPACT_ATOMS: atom_id res chain seq x y z
N MET A 1 -5.38 8.77 3.43
CA MET A 1 -5.96 9.84 4.27
C MET A 1 -5.58 9.74 5.77
N GLY A 2 -4.61 8.92 6.16
CA GLY A 2 -4.23 8.73 7.56
C GLY A 2 -3.65 10.00 8.21
N LEU A 3 -2.56 10.53 7.67
CA LEU A 3 -1.86 11.68 8.25
C LEU A 3 -2.69 12.97 8.27
N PRO A 4 -3.38 13.40 7.18
CA PRO A 4 -4.25 14.57 7.23
C PRO A 4 -5.42 14.42 8.21
N GLY A 5 -5.99 13.21 8.31
CA GLY A 5 -7.05 12.92 9.29
C GLY A 5 -6.56 12.98 10.73
N LEU A 6 -5.36 12.48 11.00
CA LEU A 6 -4.72 12.59 12.31
C LEU A 6 -4.43 14.06 12.68
N CYS A 7 -3.99 14.88 11.71
CA CYS A 7 -3.75 16.30 11.92
C CYS A 7 -5.03 17.04 12.33
N TYR A 8 -6.14 16.70 11.68
CA TYR A 8 -7.44 17.32 11.98
C TYR A 8 -8.00 16.91 13.34
N LEU A 9 -7.82 15.65 13.75
CA LEU A 9 -8.38 15.10 14.99
C LEU A 9 -7.47 15.26 16.21
N GLY A 10 -6.17 15.03 16.04
CA GLY A 10 -5.17 14.98 17.13
C GLY A 10 -4.25 16.18 17.21
N GLY A 11 -4.38 17.14 16.26
CA GLY A 11 -3.53 18.31 16.20
C GLY A 11 -2.19 18.08 15.52
N PHE A 12 -1.49 19.17 15.26
CA PHE A 12 -0.23 19.21 14.49
C PHE A 12 0.90 18.41 15.15
N LYS A 13 0.98 18.41 16.47
CA LYS A 13 2.10 17.81 17.22
C LYS A 13 2.21 16.29 17.02
N GLU A 14 1.11 15.57 17.14
CA GLU A 14 1.09 14.11 16.97
C GLU A 14 1.35 13.70 15.51
N THR A 15 0.77 14.44 14.59
CA THR A 15 0.96 14.21 13.14
C THR A 15 2.39 14.45 12.72
N PHE A 16 3.05 15.47 13.26
CA PHE A 16 4.44 15.80 12.96
C PHE A 16 5.40 14.69 13.38
N TRP A 17 5.27 14.18 14.61
CA TRP A 17 6.09 13.05 15.08
C TRP A 17 5.85 11.77 14.29
N THR A 18 4.60 11.49 13.95
CA THR A 18 4.24 10.33 13.11
C THR A 18 4.85 10.45 11.71
N ALA A 19 4.78 11.63 11.09
CA ALA A 19 5.37 11.89 9.77
C ALA A 19 6.90 11.71 9.78
N ILE A 20 7.60 12.28 10.77
CA ILE A 20 9.05 12.08 10.93
C ILE A 20 9.37 10.60 11.11
N GLY A 21 8.65 9.90 11.98
CA GLY A 21 8.85 8.47 12.21
C GLY A 21 8.69 7.64 10.93
N LEU A 22 7.68 7.93 10.12
CA LEU A 22 7.47 7.27 8.84
C LEU A 22 8.58 7.56 7.83
N ILE A 23 9.00 8.81 7.69
CA ILE A 23 10.08 9.20 6.75
C ILE A 23 11.38 8.54 7.15
N VAL A 24 11.79 8.69 8.41
CA VAL A 24 13.03 8.11 8.93
C VAL A 24 12.99 6.58 8.87
N GLY A 25 11.88 5.96 9.29
CA GLY A 25 11.70 4.51 9.25
C GLY A 25 11.78 3.96 7.83
N THR A 26 11.13 4.60 6.86
CA THR A 26 11.20 4.21 5.45
C THR A 26 12.61 4.36 4.90
N TYR A 27 13.28 5.47 5.19
CA TYR A 27 14.66 5.70 4.75
C TYR A 27 15.63 4.65 5.30
N LEU A 28 15.54 4.36 6.60
CA LEU A 28 16.37 3.32 7.24
C LEU A 28 16.06 1.93 6.68
N ALA A 29 14.80 1.60 6.44
CA ALA A 29 14.40 0.34 5.83
C ALA A 29 15.01 0.17 4.43
N TRP A 30 14.99 1.20 3.60
CA TRP A 30 15.64 1.17 2.28
C TRP A 30 17.16 1.03 2.38
N LEU A 31 17.80 1.70 3.33
CA LEU A 31 19.24 1.68 3.52
C LEU A 31 19.75 0.32 4.03
N PHE A 32 19.09 -0.21 5.05
CA PHE A 32 19.58 -1.41 5.77
C PHE A 32 18.91 -2.71 5.32
N ILE A 33 17.68 -2.68 4.84
CA ILE A 33 16.92 -3.90 4.52
C ILE A 33 16.87 -4.16 3.00
N ALA A 34 16.61 -3.15 2.18
CA ALA A 34 16.36 -3.37 0.76
C ALA A 34 17.57 -3.96 0.02
N LYS A 35 18.77 -3.39 0.23
CA LYS A 35 20.00 -3.87 -0.42
C LYS A 35 20.37 -5.30 -0.03
N PRO A 36 20.45 -5.66 1.27
CA PRO A 36 20.74 -7.04 1.67
C PRO A 36 19.65 -8.01 1.22
N LEU A 37 18.39 -7.60 1.33
CA LEU A 37 17.26 -8.43 0.91
C LEU A 37 17.34 -8.76 -0.59
N ARG A 38 17.62 -7.76 -1.44
CA ARG A 38 17.79 -8.01 -2.88
C ARG A 38 18.96 -8.93 -3.19
N LYS A 39 20.10 -8.73 -2.55
CA LYS A 39 21.26 -9.62 -2.71
C LYS A 39 20.93 -11.05 -2.31
N CYS A 40 20.26 -11.22 -1.17
CA CYS A 40 19.83 -12.53 -0.71
C CYS A 40 18.81 -13.16 -1.65
N SER A 41 17.82 -12.41 -2.15
CA SER A 41 16.79 -12.97 -3.05
C SER A 41 17.39 -13.50 -4.34
N VAL A 42 18.40 -12.84 -4.90
CA VAL A 42 19.12 -13.31 -6.09
C VAL A 42 19.86 -14.63 -5.81
N VAL A 43 20.53 -14.72 -4.65
CA VAL A 43 21.26 -15.95 -4.25
C VAL A 43 20.30 -17.14 -4.05
N TYR A 44 19.10 -16.88 -3.52
CA TYR A 44 18.07 -17.89 -3.28
C TYR A 44 17.07 -17.97 -4.45
N LYS A 45 17.57 -18.39 -5.63
CA LYS A 45 16.81 -18.65 -6.86
C LYS A 45 16.04 -17.45 -7.43
N ASP A 46 16.58 -16.23 -7.24
CA ASP A 46 15.94 -14.97 -7.69
C ASP A 46 14.46 -14.86 -7.29
N SER A 47 14.18 -15.18 -6.02
CA SER A 47 12.83 -15.19 -5.49
C SER A 47 12.19 -13.81 -5.61
N ILE A 48 11.01 -13.73 -6.25
CA ILE A 48 10.29 -12.50 -6.53
C ILE A 48 9.40 -12.11 -5.36
N THR A 49 8.88 -13.09 -4.64
CA THR A 49 7.93 -12.88 -3.54
C THR A 49 8.54 -13.24 -2.19
N ILE A 50 8.06 -12.59 -1.11
CA ILE A 50 8.51 -12.88 0.26
C ILE A 50 8.25 -14.33 0.67
N PRO A 51 7.06 -14.93 0.42
CA PRO A 51 6.83 -16.33 0.74
C PRO A 51 7.80 -17.27 0.03
N GLU A 52 8.06 -17.05 -1.25
CA GLU A 52 9.01 -17.84 -2.03
C GLU A 52 10.45 -17.68 -1.50
N PHE A 53 10.86 -16.46 -1.18
CA PHE A 53 12.15 -16.17 -0.57
C PHE A 53 12.34 -16.94 0.74
N LEU A 54 11.33 -16.94 1.62
CA LEU A 54 11.38 -17.66 2.88
C LEU A 54 11.49 -19.16 2.67
N THR A 55 10.70 -19.72 1.76
CA THR A 55 10.76 -21.14 1.39
C THR A 55 12.12 -21.54 0.86
N ASN A 56 12.68 -20.76 -0.06
CA ASN A 56 13.99 -21.04 -0.64
C ASN A 56 15.14 -20.86 0.36
N ARG A 57 15.07 -19.84 1.22
CA ARG A 57 16.10 -19.58 2.23
C ARG A 57 16.19 -20.66 3.30
N PHE A 58 15.05 -21.13 3.78
CA PHE A 58 14.98 -22.12 4.84
C PHE A 58 14.86 -23.57 4.31
N ASN A 59 14.88 -23.74 2.98
CA ASN A 59 14.74 -25.02 2.31
C ASN A 59 13.51 -25.81 2.83
N ASP A 60 12.41 -25.10 3.01
CA ASP A 60 11.18 -25.65 3.57
C ASP A 60 10.48 -26.53 2.55
N LYS A 61 10.63 -27.86 2.71
CA LYS A 61 10.00 -28.88 1.86
C LYS A 61 8.48 -29.01 2.10
N THR A 62 8.02 -28.55 3.25
CA THR A 62 6.61 -28.65 3.65
C THR A 62 5.77 -27.45 3.24
N HIS A 63 6.42 -26.38 2.73
CA HIS A 63 5.78 -25.11 2.35
C HIS A 63 4.99 -24.41 3.48
N ILE A 64 5.20 -24.80 4.73
CA ILE A 64 4.50 -24.21 5.88
C ILE A 64 4.81 -22.73 6.00
N LEU A 65 6.09 -22.33 5.84
CA LEU A 65 6.50 -20.91 5.89
C LEU A 65 5.81 -20.08 4.80
N SER A 66 5.65 -20.63 3.61
CA SER A 66 4.94 -19.99 2.51
C SER A 66 3.47 -19.80 2.84
N ILE A 67 2.79 -20.85 3.32
CA ILE A 67 1.36 -20.82 3.65
C ILE A 67 1.09 -19.77 4.75
N VAL A 68 1.88 -19.79 5.83
CA VAL A 68 1.75 -18.83 6.94
C VAL A 68 1.98 -17.40 6.45
N SER A 69 3.01 -17.17 5.65
CA SER A 69 3.31 -15.85 5.09
C SER A 69 2.18 -15.35 4.19
N VAL A 70 1.67 -16.20 3.30
CA VAL A 70 0.54 -15.86 2.41
C VAL A 70 -0.71 -15.54 3.23
N PHE A 71 -0.99 -16.34 4.27
CA PHE A 71 -2.14 -16.08 5.15
C PHE A 71 -2.08 -14.67 5.76
N PHE A 72 -0.96 -14.30 6.37
CA PHE A 72 -0.79 -12.96 6.94
C PHE A 72 -0.90 -11.87 5.87
N ILE A 73 -0.25 -12.05 4.72
CA ILE A 73 -0.34 -11.10 3.61
C ILE A 73 -1.80 -10.90 3.19
N VAL A 74 -2.55 -11.96 2.95
CA VAL A 74 -3.95 -11.88 2.54
C VAL A 74 -4.80 -11.15 3.57
N VAL A 75 -4.68 -11.49 4.86
CA VAL A 75 -5.44 -10.86 5.93
C VAL A 75 -5.15 -9.36 6.00
N PHE A 76 -3.89 -8.96 6.09
CA PHE A 76 -3.53 -7.55 6.23
C PHE A 76 -3.85 -6.73 4.98
N PHE A 77 -3.60 -7.28 3.78
CA PHE A 77 -3.94 -6.58 2.55
C PHE A 77 -5.44 -6.47 2.31
N THR A 78 -6.24 -7.43 2.74
CA THR A 78 -7.71 -7.34 2.69
C THR A 78 -8.20 -6.18 3.55
N ILE A 79 -7.69 -6.05 4.78
CA ILE A 79 -8.04 -4.94 5.68
C ILE A 79 -7.60 -3.60 5.07
N TYR A 80 -6.38 -3.54 4.53
CA TYR A 80 -5.84 -2.35 3.87
C TYR A 80 -6.71 -1.92 2.68
N THR A 81 -7.04 -2.86 1.80
CA THR A 81 -7.88 -2.60 0.62
C THR A 81 -9.28 -2.14 1.02
N ALA A 82 -9.88 -2.79 2.03
CA ALA A 82 -11.19 -2.39 2.56
C ALA A 82 -11.17 -0.93 3.07
N SER A 83 -10.12 -0.52 3.76
CA SER A 83 -9.97 0.87 4.22
C SER A 83 -9.88 1.87 3.06
N GLY A 84 -9.23 1.49 1.96
CA GLY A 84 -9.17 2.27 0.72
C GLY A 84 -10.55 2.47 0.07
N PHE A 85 -11.36 1.41 0.00
CA PHE A 85 -12.73 1.50 -0.52
C PHE A 85 -13.62 2.39 0.35
N VAL A 86 -13.50 2.31 1.68
CA VAL A 86 -14.22 3.19 2.61
C VAL A 86 -13.84 4.65 2.38
N ALA A 87 -12.55 4.94 2.20
CA ALA A 87 -12.08 6.29 1.89
C ALA A 87 -12.63 6.81 0.56
N CYS A 88 -12.64 5.97 -0.47
CA CYS A 88 -13.21 6.27 -1.78
C CYS A 88 -14.71 6.59 -1.69
N ALA A 89 -15.48 5.75 -0.99
CA ALA A 89 -16.92 5.99 -0.78
C ALA A 89 -17.21 7.31 -0.05
N LYS A 90 -16.40 7.65 0.98
CA LYS A 90 -16.50 8.93 1.68
C LYS A 90 -16.23 10.11 0.74
N LEU A 91 -15.22 10.01 -0.11
CA LEU A 91 -14.87 11.03 -1.09
C LEU A 91 -16.02 11.26 -2.08
N PHE A 92 -16.55 10.20 -2.68
CA PHE A 92 -17.67 10.30 -3.63
C PHE A 92 -18.93 10.89 -2.99
N ARG A 93 -19.18 10.55 -1.73
CA ARG A 93 -20.28 11.14 -0.97
C ARG A 93 -20.10 12.64 -0.71
N SER A 94 -18.89 13.06 -0.33
CA SER A 94 -18.62 14.46 0.03
C SER A 94 -18.54 15.37 -1.20
N VAL A 95 -18.03 14.89 -2.33
CA VAL A 95 -17.82 15.70 -3.54
C VAL A 95 -19.03 15.67 -4.45
N PHE A 96 -19.62 14.50 -4.67
CA PHE A 96 -20.71 14.30 -5.64
C PHE A 96 -22.08 14.08 -5.01
N GLY A 97 -22.18 14.05 -3.67
CA GLY A 97 -23.44 13.80 -2.97
C GLY A 97 -24.03 12.40 -3.19
N LEU A 98 -23.23 11.44 -3.67
CA LEU A 98 -23.68 10.10 -3.99
C LEU A 98 -24.00 9.28 -2.72
N ASN A 99 -24.92 8.32 -2.87
CA ASN A 99 -25.18 7.34 -1.83
C ASN A 99 -23.93 6.52 -1.54
N TRP A 100 -23.75 6.11 -0.28
CA TRP A 100 -22.62 5.31 0.18
C TRP A 100 -22.33 4.08 -0.70
N ASN A 101 -23.38 3.30 -0.97
CA ASN A 101 -23.27 2.07 -1.76
C ASN A 101 -22.88 2.36 -3.23
N ALA A 102 -23.40 3.44 -3.80
CA ALA A 102 -23.04 3.86 -5.15
C ALA A 102 -21.57 4.28 -5.24
N GLY A 103 -21.08 5.08 -4.29
CA GLY A 103 -19.69 5.49 -4.23
C GLY A 103 -18.72 4.31 -4.04
N LEU A 104 -19.11 3.32 -3.24
CA LEU A 104 -18.34 2.09 -3.02
C LEU A 104 -18.28 1.25 -4.29
N LEU A 105 -19.40 1.07 -4.98
CA LEU A 105 -19.50 0.25 -6.19
C LEU A 105 -18.74 0.89 -7.36
N ILE A 106 -18.84 2.19 -7.53
CA ILE A 106 -18.09 2.93 -8.56
C ILE A 106 -16.58 2.80 -8.31
N GLY A 107 -16.12 3.03 -7.07
CA GLY A 107 -14.72 2.88 -6.71
C GLY A 107 -14.20 1.47 -6.95
N PHE A 108 -14.97 0.45 -6.59
CA PHE A 108 -14.66 -0.94 -6.82
C PHE A 108 -14.50 -1.26 -8.32
N VAL A 109 -15.47 -0.86 -9.14
CA VAL A 109 -15.44 -1.10 -10.59
C VAL A 109 -14.23 -0.42 -11.24
N ILE A 110 -13.95 0.84 -10.88
CA ILE A 110 -12.80 1.57 -11.42
C ILE A 110 -11.48 0.86 -11.06
N ILE A 111 -11.30 0.54 -9.78
CA ILE A 111 -10.06 -0.12 -9.30
C ILE A 111 -9.89 -1.49 -9.96
N LEU A 112 -10.93 -2.29 -10.01
CA LEU A 112 -10.89 -3.59 -10.68
C LEU A 112 -10.57 -3.46 -12.17
N SER A 113 -11.20 -2.54 -12.86
CA SER A 113 -11.02 -2.35 -14.32
C SER A 113 -9.55 -2.08 -14.66
N TYR A 114 -8.92 -1.09 -14.04
CA TYR A 114 -7.53 -0.80 -14.40
C TYR A 114 -6.54 -1.85 -13.85
N THR A 115 -6.87 -2.50 -12.73
CA THR A 115 -6.02 -3.56 -12.17
C THR A 115 -6.03 -4.81 -13.05
N ILE A 116 -7.19 -5.22 -13.55
CA ILE A 116 -7.32 -6.38 -14.45
C ILE A 116 -6.69 -6.10 -15.82
N LEU A 117 -6.97 -4.93 -16.41
CA LEU A 117 -6.49 -4.58 -17.73
C LEU A 117 -4.99 -4.28 -17.80
N GLY A 118 -4.44 -3.65 -16.78
CA GLY A 118 -3.07 -3.17 -16.82
C GLY A 118 -2.12 -3.79 -15.79
N GLY A 119 -2.63 -4.61 -14.86
CA GLY A 119 -1.85 -5.29 -13.84
C GLY A 119 -1.00 -4.35 -13.00
N TYR A 120 0.15 -4.84 -12.53
CA TYR A 120 1.07 -4.09 -11.68
C TYR A 120 1.56 -2.77 -12.29
N ARG A 121 1.82 -2.75 -13.60
CA ARG A 121 2.28 -1.53 -14.29
C ARG A 121 1.26 -0.41 -14.26
N ALA A 122 -0.02 -0.73 -14.49
CA ALA A 122 -1.08 0.27 -14.44
C ALA A 122 -1.23 0.85 -13.02
N VAL A 123 -1.19 0.00 -12.00
CA VAL A 123 -1.25 0.44 -10.60
C VAL A 123 -0.10 1.39 -10.28
N CYS A 124 1.14 1.02 -10.59
CA CYS A 124 2.29 1.90 -10.35
C CYS A 124 2.21 3.23 -11.12
N THR A 125 1.69 3.21 -12.34
CA THR A 125 1.54 4.44 -13.15
C THR A 125 0.46 5.35 -12.56
N THR A 126 -0.67 4.80 -12.16
CA THR A 126 -1.73 5.58 -11.50
C THR A 126 -1.27 6.15 -10.17
N ASP A 127 -0.55 5.38 -9.36
CA ASP A 127 0.00 5.84 -8.09
C ASP A 127 1.03 6.98 -8.29
N PHE A 128 1.87 6.87 -9.32
CA PHE A 128 2.82 7.91 -9.68
C PHE A 128 2.11 9.21 -10.10
N ILE A 129 1.09 9.12 -10.95
CA ILE A 129 0.31 10.29 -11.39
C ILE A 129 -0.40 10.92 -10.19
N GLN A 130 -1.06 10.11 -9.36
CA GLN A 130 -1.76 10.59 -8.17
C GLN A 130 -0.81 11.24 -7.16
N GLY A 131 0.34 10.63 -6.90
CA GLY A 131 1.38 11.19 -6.05
C GLY A 131 1.92 12.52 -6.56
N SER A 132 2.14 12.62 -7.88
CA SER A 132 2.57 13.86 -8.53
C SER A 132 1.53 14.97 -8.42
N LEU A 133 0.25 14.65 -8.64
CA LEU A 133 -0.85 15.61 -8.48
C LEU A 133 -0.99 16.11 -7.05
N ILE A 134 -0.88 15.21 -6.06
CA ILE A 134 -0.91 15.58 -4.64
C ILE A 134 0.27 16.51 -4.30
N PHE A 135 1.46 16.21 -4.81
CA PHE A 135 2.64 17.03 -4.59
C PHE A 135 2.49 18.44 -5.19
N ILE A 136 1.98 18.54 -6.43
CA ILE A 136 1.70 19.83 -7.09
C ILE A 136 0.64 20.61 -6.30
N ALA A 137 -0.46 19.95 -5.91
CA ALA A 137 -1.49 20.57 -5.11
C ALA A 137 -0.97 21.13 -3.78
N PHE A 138 -0.01 20.46 -3.17
CA PHE A 138 0.62 20.89 -1.92
C PHE A 138 1.53 22.13 -2.09
N ILE A 139 2.13 22.29 -3.27
CA ILE A 139 2.97 23.47 -3.58
C ILE A 139 2.10 24.70 -3.89
N VAL A 140 0.94 24.48 -4.51
CA VAL A 140 0.04 25.56 -4.96
C VAL A 140 -0.90 26.05 -3.83
N SER A 141 -1.14 25.22 -2.81
CA SER A 141 -1.99 25.53 -1.64
C SER A 141 -1.25 26.37 -0.60
#